data_458c4aa72548d1bbdc1c2f5cc890493c
#
_entry.id   458c4aa72548d1bbdc1c2f5cc890493c
#
_cell.length_a   1.000
_cell.length_b   1.000
_cell.length_c   1.000
_cell.angle_alpha   90.00
_cell.angle_beta   90.00
_cell.angle_gamma   90.00
#
_symmetry.space_group_name_H-M   'P 1'
#
loop_
_entity.id
_entity.type
_entity.pdbx_description
1 polymer ?
#
loop_
_entity_poly.entity_id
_entity_poly.type
_entity_poly.pdbx_seq_one_letter_code
_entity_poly.pdbx_strand_id
1 'polypeptide(L)'
;MYLEFFGLEKPPFRITPDTHAFYEGSDRGAALNALCYAVSHNEGITKVVGEVGSGKTMLCRMLPVKLGDSVDWVYLAHPSLSPEHTLHAIAQELGLSISADADKLLVMRQLHEYLLERHTQNRRVVVLVEEAQGMPLDSLEEIRLLSNLETDEHKLMQIVLFGQPELDENLSDHRIRQLKERITHSLYLSPLKSPDVHAYLNFRLRAVGYTGPDLFSHQVARAISKYSEGLVRRINIMADKALLAAYANDRHNITVSDIKQAARESSFKVQRRWWPWSLAAVVGCLCVGILLSQPDKVDTDVMSLSKVESIQ
;
A
#
# COMPACT_ATOMS: atom_id res chain seq x y z
N MET A 1 -10.13 -24.21 -21.19
CA MET A 1 -10.50 -25.33 -20.28
C MET A 1 -11.37 -24.85 -19.11
N TYR A 2 -10.85 -24.30 -17.99
CA TYR A 2 -11.74 -23.87 -16.88
C TYR A 2 -12.59 -22.64 -17.22
N LEU A 3 -12.17 -21.80 -18.17
CA LEU A 3 -12.92 -20.63 -18.60
C LEU A 3 -14.28 -21.03 -19.20
N GLU A 4 -14.28 -21.94 -20.14
CA GLU A 4 -15.50 -22.47 -20.79
C GLU A 4 -16.40 -23.16 -19.77
N PHE A 5 -15.82 -23.94 -18.85
CA PHE A 5 -16.53 -24.63 -17.79
C PHE A 5 -17.34 -23.68 -16.89
N PHE A 6 -16.77 -22.52 -16.55
CA PHE A 6 -17.45 -21.49 -15.76
C PHE A 6 -18.14 -20.41 -16.60
N GLY A 7 -18.12 -20.49 -17.94
CA GLY A 7 -18.70 -19.47 -18.80
C GLY A 7 -17.98 -18.11 -18.72
N LEU A 8 -16.66 -18.13 -18.67
CA LEU A 8 -15.81 -16.95 -18.57
C LEU A 8 -15.16 -16.64 -19.92
N GLU A 9 -15.17 -15.38 -20.34
CA GLU A 9 -14.53 -14.93 -21.58
C GLU A 9 -13.00 -14.87 -21.47
N LYS A 10 -12.48 -14.51 -20.30
CA LYS A 10 -11.04 -14.36 -20.02
C LYS A 10 -10.74 -14.66 -18.53
N PRO A 11 -9.47 -14.91 -18.16
CA PRO A 11 -9.11 -15.17 -16.78
C PRO A 11 -9.48 -14.00 -15.86
N PRO A 12 -10.33 -14.20 -14.83
CA PRO A 12 -10.82 -13.12 -13.98
C PRO A 12 -9.78 -12.59 -12.99
N PHE A 13 -8.85 -13.44 -12.54
CA PHE A 13 -7.93 -13.16 -11.44
C PHE A 13 -6.47 -13.01 -11.89
N ARG A 14 -6.26 -12.30 -13.03
CA ARG A 14 -4.92 -12.01 -13.53
C ARG A 14 -4.15 -11.14 -12.51
N ILE A 15 -2.85 -11.44 -12.35
CA ILE A 15 -1.94 -10.67 -11.48
C ILE A 15 -1.56 -9.34 -12.15
N THR A 16 -1.42 -9.35 -13.48
CA THR A 16 -1.14 -8.13 -14.25
C THR A 16 -2.28 -7.13 -14.11
N PRO A 17 -2.00 -5.88 -13.80
CA PRO A 17 -3.02 -4.84 -13.70
C PRO A 17 -3.79 -4.68 -15.02
N ASP A 18 -5.13 -4.67 -14.92
CA ASP A 18 -6.07 -4.43 -16.00
C ASP A 18 -6.95 -3.24 -15.63
N THR A 19 -6.69 -2.09 -16.25
CA THR A 19 -7.39 -0.83 -15.95
C THR A 19 -8.89 -0.88 -16.24
N HIS A 20 -9.34 -1.74 -17.16
CA HIS A 20 -10.75 -1.96 -17.44
C HIS A 20 -11.49 -2.71 -16.33
N ALA A 21 -10.75 -3.38 -15.45
CA ALA A 21 -11.26 -4.11 -14.30
C ALA A 21 -10.79 -3.49 -12.97
N PHE A 22 -10.78 -2.16 -12.89
CA PHE A 22 -10.47 -1.44 -11.67
C PHE A 22 -11.64 -1.49 -10.68
N TYR A 23 -11.39 -2.04 -9.50
CA TYR A 23 -12.38 -2.10 -8.43
C TYR A 23 -12.33 -0.82 -7.59
N GLU A 24 -13.36 0.00 -7.68
CA GLU A 24 -13.45 1.29 -6.96
C GLU A 24 -13.91 1.13 -5.50
N GLY A 25 -14.37 -0.07 -5.11
CA GLY A 25 -14.86 -0.35 -3.76
C GLY A 25 -13.77 -0.26 -2.68
N SER A 26 -14.21 -0.25 -1.41
CA SER A 26 -13.36 0.08 -0.27
C SER A 26 -12.78 1.49 -0.45
N ASP A 27 -11.54 1.73 -0.09
CA ASP A 27 -10.92 3.07 -0.18
C ASP A 27 -10.28 3.38 -1.55
N ARG A 28 -10.39 2.48 -2.56
CA ARG A 28 -9.61 2.58 -3.81
C ARG A 28 -10.10 3.67 -4.74
N GLY A 29 -11.42 3.79 -4.89
CA GLY A 29 -12.02 4.89 -5.67
C GLY A 29 -11.75 6.24 -5.02
N ALA A 30 -11.89 6.34 -3.70
CA ALA A 30 -11.56 7.56 -2.95
C ALA A 30 -10.08 7.93 -3.08
N ALA A 31 -9.17 6.94 -2.99
CA ALA A 31 -7.74 7.16 -3.17
C ALA A 31 -7.40 7.64 -4.59
N LEU A 32 -8.01 7.05 -5.63
CA LEU A 32 -7.83 7.51 -7.01
C LEU A 32 -8.33 8.95 -7.20
N ASN A 33 -9.49 9.29 -6.67
CA ASN A 33 -10.04 10.64 -6.77
C ASN A 33 -9.17 11.67 -6.02
N ALA A 34 -8.67 11.31 -4.84
CA ALA A 34 -7.74 12.15 -4.09
C ALA A 34 -6.41 12.37 -4.84
N LEU A 35 -5.88 11.33 -5.51
CA LEU A 35 -4.71 11.45 -6.36
C LEU A 35 -4.95 12.35 -7.58
N CYS A 36 -6.08 12.16 -8.27
CA CYS A 36 -6.46 13.02 -9.38
C CYS A 36 -6.59 14.49 -8.93
N TYR A 37 -7.17 14.73 -7.75
CA TYR A 37 -7.27 16.07 -7.17
C TYR A 37 -5.88 16.67 -6.89
N ALA A 38 -5.01 15.94 -6.19
CA ALA A 38 -3.65 16.40 -5.86
C ALA A 38 -2.84 16.75 -7.11
N VAL A 39 -2.87 15.89 -8.14
CA VAL A 39 -2.22 16.12 -9.43
C VAL A 39 -2.82 17.32 -10.17
N SER A 40 -4.14 17.52 -10.09
CA SER A 40 -4.82 18.62 -10.79
C SER A 40 -4.57 19.98 -10.15
N HIS A 41 -4.30 20.05 -8.84
CA HIS A 41 -4.13 21.28 -8.09
C HIS A 41 -2.68 21.71 -7.86
N ASN A 42 -1.75 20.95 -8.42
CA ASN A 42 -0.32 21.31 -8.43
C ASN A 42 0.30 21.44 -7.03
N GLU A 43 -0.04 20.57 -6.09
CA GLU A 43 0.30 20.71 -4.68
C GLU A 43 1.58 19.98 -4.23
N GLY A 44 2.61 19.88 -5.10
CA GLY A 44 3.92 19.36 -4.70
C GLY A 44 4.03 17.83 -4.79
N ILE A 45 4.51 17.17 -3.73
CA ILE A 45 4.78 15.72 -3.75
C ILE A 45 3.64 14.99 -3.04
N THR A 46 3.10 13.98 -3.70
CA THR A 46 2.12 13.06 -3.12
C THR A 46 2.76 11.69 -2.89
N LYS A 47 2.50 11.04 -1.78
CA LYS A 47 2.91 9.64 -1.57
C LYS A 47 1.70 8.72 -1.41
N VAL A 48 1.85 7.50 -1.93
CA VAL A 48 0.90 6.40 -1.81
C VAL A 48 1.61 5.21 -1.20
N VAL A 49 1.24 4.86 0.01
CA VAL A 49 1.87 3.77 0.76
C VAL A 49 0.91 2.60 0.90
N GLY A 50 1.43 1.39 0.77
CA GLY A 50 0.66 0.18 1.00
C GLY A 50 1.51 -1.07 0.84
N GLU A 51 1.06 -2.16 1.42
CA GLU A 51 1.72 -3.45 1.38
C GLU A 51 1.91 -3.98 -0.05
N VAL A 52 2.83 -4.94 -0.22
CA VAL A 52 3.00 -5.65 -1.49
C VAL A 52 1.69 -6.31 -1.90
N GLY A 53 1.22 -5.98 -3.12
CA GLY A 53 -0.04 -6.54 -3.63
C GLY A 53 -1.31 -5.85 -3.11
N SER A 54 -1.22 -4.67 -2.48
CA SER A 54 -2.38 -3.85 -2.08
C SER A 54 -3.12 -3.19 -3.25
N GLY A 55 -2.45 -3.03 -4.41
CA GLY A 55 -3.02 -2.41 -5.62
C GLY A 55 -2.42 -1.06 -5.99
N LYS A 56 -1.26 -0.66 -5.44
CA LYS A 56 -0.55 0.60 -5.78
C LYS A 56 -0.32 0.76 -7.28
N THR A 57 0.24 -0.26 -7.93
CA THR A 57 0.49 -0.26 -9.39
C THR A 57 -0.80 -0.08 -10.20
N MET A 58 -1.93 -0.58 -9.71
CA MET A 58 -3.23 -0.34 -10.36
C MET A 58 -3.63 1.13 -10.27
N LEU A 59 -3.49 1.78 -9.10
CA LEU A 59 -3.75 3.22 -8.97
C LEU A 59 -2.80 4.03 -9.85
N CYS A 60 -1.51 3.68 -9.87
CA CYS A 60 -0.52 4.32 -10.72
C CYS A 60 -0.94 4.31 -12.20
N ARG A 61 -1.42 3.16 -12.70
CA ARG A 61 -1.88 3.03 -14.09
C ARG A 61 -3.26 3.66 -14.36
N MET A 62 -4.07 3.84 -13.33
CA MET A 62 -5.38 4.49 -13.47
C MET A 62 -5.28 6.01 -13.59
N LEU A 63 -4.22 6.64 -13.06
CA LEU A 63 -4.05 8.09 -13.15
C LEU A 63 -4.03 8.61 -14.59
N PRO A 64 -3.22 8.08 -15.52
CA PRO A 64 -3.26 8.48 -16.93
C PRO A 64 -4.63 8.25 -17.57
N VAL A 65 -5.30 7.15 -17.24
CA VAL A 65 -6.64 6.86 -17.78
C VAL A 65 -7.68 7.89 -17.33
N LYS A 66 -7.59 8.37 -16.09
CA LYS A 66 -8.54 9.35 -15.52
C LYS A 66 -8.25 10.79 -15.94
N LEU A 67 -6.98 11.18 -16.06
CA LEU A 67 -6.58 12.55 -16.34
C LEU A 67 -6.35 12.82 -17.84
N GLY A 68 -6.20 11.76 -18.65
CA GLY A 68 -6.12 11.85 -20.12
C GLY A 68 -4.87 12.57 -20.64
N ASP A 69 -5.01 13.15 -21.85
CA ASP A 69 -3.90 13.67 -22.64
C ASP A 69 -3.40 15.09 -22.23
N SER A 70 -4.02 15.69 -21.21
CA SER A 70 -3.62 17.01 -20.70
C SER A 70 -2.36 16.96 -19.85
N VAL A 71 -1.81 15.78 -19.62
CA VAL A 71 -0.66 15.51 -18.74
C VAL A 71 0.40 14.75 -19.52
N ASP A 72 1.64 15.20 -19.42
CA ASP A 72 2.83 14.47 -19.86
C ASP A 72 3.31 13.58 -18.72
N TRP A 73 3.26 12.28 -18.93
CA TRP A 73 3.56 11.28 -17.90
C TRP A 73 5.00 10.81 -18.02
N VAL A 74 5.71 10.82 -16.89
CA VAL A 74 7.01 10.18 -16.70
C VAL A 74 6.82 8.97 -15.78
N TYR A 75 7.30 7.82 -16.18
CA TYR A 75 7.10 6.57 -15.45
C TYR A 75 8.43 5.95 -15.03
N LEU A 76 8.80 6.07 -13.76
CA LEU A 76 9.98 5.47 -13.19
C LEU A 76 9.64 4.13 -12.52
N ALA A 77 9.75 3.04 -13.31
CA ALA A 77 9.44 1.68 -12.85
C ALA A 77 10.57 1.05 -12.01
N HIS A 78 11.80 1.52 -12.20
CA HIS A 78 13.01 0.96 -11.56
C HIS A 78 13.78 2.06 -10.81
N PRO A 79 13.39 2.36 -9.57
CA PRO A 79 13.92 3.52 -8.86
C PRO A 79 15.33 3.30 -8.27
N SER A 80 15.96 2.14 -8.44
CA SER A 80 17.32 1.84 -7.92
C SER A 80 18.43 2.56 -8.69
N LEU A 81 18.12 3.71 -9.27
CA LEU A 81 19.06 4.52 -10.05
C LEU A 81 19.85 5.47 -9.15
N SER A 82 21.10 5.78 -9.53
CA SER A 82 21.84 6.87 -8.91
C SER A 82 21.13 8.21 -9.15
N PRO A 83 21.46 9.27 -8.40
CA PRO A 83 20.87 10.60 -8.59
C PRO A 83 20.96 11.10 -10.04
N GLU A 84 22.12 10.98 -10.66
CA GLU A 84 22.37 11.41 -12.05
C GLU A 84 21.54 10.59 -13.05
N HIS A 85 21.54 9.26 -12.91
CA HIS A 85 20.73 8.39 -13.77
C HIS A 85 19.23 8.63 -13.59
N THR A 86 18.77 9.03 -12.42
CA THR A 86 17.36 9.38 -12.19
C THR A 86 16.96 10.60 -13.02
N LEU A 87 17.80 11.64 -13.07
CA LEU A 87 17.57 12.84 -13.90
C LEU A 87 17.56 12.50 -15.40
N HIS A 88 18.53 11.70 -15.85
CA HIS A 88 18.57 11.26 -17.25
C HIS A 88 17.36 10.41 -17.63
N ALA A 89 16.91 9.51 -16.75
CA ALA A 89 15.72 8.70 -16.98
C ALA A 89 14.46 9.56 -17.14
N ILE A 90 14.27 10.57 -16.27
CA ILE A 90 13.17 11.53 -16.40
C ILE A 90 13.25 12.29 -17.73
N ALA A 91 14.42 12.80 -18.07
CA ALA A 91 14.61 13.52 -19.31
C ALA A 91 14.35 12.65 -20.55
N GLN A 92 14.79 11.39 -20.52
CA GLN A 92 14.57 10.42 -21.59
C GLN A 92 13.09 10.08 -21.77
N GLU A 93 12.36 9.85 -20.65
CA GLU A 93 10.91 9.59 -20.67
C GLU A 93 10.11 10.77 -21.24
N LEU A 94 10.61 12.01 -21.04
CA LEU A 94 10.04 13.21 -21.64
C LEU A 94 10.45 13.43 -23.12
N GLY A 95 11.27 12.53 -23.69
CA GLY A 95 11.72 12.59 -25.06
C GLY A 95 12.82 13.63 -25.31
N LEU A 96 13.53 14.08 -24.27
CA LEU A 96 14.64 15.00 -24.40
C LEU A 96 15.88 14.27 -24.94
N SER A 97 16.48 14.82 -26.00
CA SER A 97 17.69 14.28 -26.61
C SER A 97 18.92 14.78 -25.84
N ILE A 98 19.24 14.14 -24.73
CA ILE A 98 20.38 14.49 -23.87
C ILE A 98 21.46 13.40 -24.03
N SER A 99 22.73 13.82 -24.21
CA SER A 99 23.86 12.89 -24.23
C SER A 99 23.96 12.15 -22.89
N ALA A 100 24.32 10.87 -22.94
CA ALA A 100 24.54 10.07 -21.72
C ALA A 100 25.66 10.62 -20.82
N ASP A 101 26.61 11.35 -21.42
CA ASP A 101 27.74 11.99 -20.73
C ASP A 101 27.45 13.44 -20.32
N ALA A 102 26.20 13.91 -20.49
CA ALA A 102 25.83 15.27 -20.10
C ALA A 102 25.94 15.46 -18.59
N ASP A 103 26.51 16.55 -18.18
CA ASP A 103 26.58 16.88 -16.76
C ASP A 103 25.19 17.20 -16.17
N LYS A 104 25.08 17.09 -14.87
CA LYS A 104 23.84 17.34 -14.12
C LYS A 104 23.26 18.73 -14.41
N LEU A 105 24.09 19.74 -14.52
CA LEU A 105 23.64 21.12 -14.75
C LEU A 105 22.98 21.29 -16.12
N LEU A 106 23.54 20.67 -17.16
CA LEU A 106 22.96 20.67 -18.50
C LEU A 106 21.61 19.95 -18.51
N VAL A 107 21.50 18.76 -17.86
CA VAL A 107 20.26 18.00 -17.77
C VAL A 107 19.15 18.81 -17.04
N MET A 108 19.50 19.41 -15.91
CA MET A 108 18.58 20.26 -15.14
C MET A 108 18.09 21.46 -15.92
N ARG A 109 18.97 22.12 -16.68
CA ARG A 109 18.60 23.26 -17.52
C ARG A 109 17.62 22.84 -18.61
N GLN A 110 17.91 21.76 -19.33
CA GLN A 110 17.03 21.28 -20.41
C GLN A 110 15.67 20.80 -19.87
N LEU A 111 15.67 20.16 -18.72
CA LEU A 111 14.42 19.80 -18.03
C LEU A 111 13.62 21.06 -17.68
N HIS A 112 14.25 22.08 -17.11
CA HIS A 112 13.57 23.33 -16.75
C HIS A 112 13.00 24.04 -17.98
N GLU A 113 13.78 24.17 -19.07
CA GLU A 113 13.32 24.75 -20.34
C GLU A 113 12.11 24.02 -20.90
N TYR A 114 12.14 22.66 -20.90
CA TYR A 114 11.03 21.84 -21.33
C TYR A 114 9.79 22.05 -20.47
N LEU A 115 9.94 22.05 -19.15
CA LEU A 115 8.82 22.23 -18.20
C LEU A 115 8.15 23.60 -18.37
N LEU A 116 8.94 24.67 -18.59
CA LEU A 116 8.42 26.00 -18.89
C LEU A 116 7.64 26.00 -20.21
N GLU A 117 8.16 25.37 -21.26
CA GLU A 117 7.44 25.23 -22.53
C GLU A 117 6.10 24.51 -22.34
N ARG A 118 6.07 23.39 -21.61
CA ARG A 118 4.82 22.65 -21.32
C ARG A 118 3.84 23.50 -20.52
N HIS A 119 4.34 24.25 -19.55
CA HIS A 119 3.52 25.16 -18.77
C HIS A 119 2.85 26.25 -19.63
N THR A 120 3.56 26.85 -20.58
CA THR A 120 2.98 27.83 -21.52
C THR A 120 1.91 27.22 -22.43
N GLN A 121 2.00 25.92 -22.71
CA GLN A 121 1.01 25.14 -23.46
C GLN A 121 -0.16 24.66 -22.58
N ASN A 122 -0.21 25.05 -21.30
CA ASN A 122 -1.19 24.60 -20.33
C ASN A 122 -1.18 23.09 -20.10
N ARG A 123 -0.03 22.44 -20.29
CA ARG A 123 0.23 21.02 -20.05
C ARG A 123 0.95 20.84 -18.73
N ARG A 124 0.61 19.76 -18.04
CA ARG A 124 1.26 19.40 -16.77
C ARG A 124 2.25 18.26 -17.00
N VAL A 125 3.31 18.24 -16.22
CA VAL A 125 4.25 17.12 -16.20
C VAL A 125 4.15 16.42 -14.86
N VAL A 126 3.93 15.10 -14.90
CA VAL A 126 3.75 14.28 -13.68
C VAL A 126 4.71 13.10 -13.71
N VAL A 127 5.52 13.00 -12.67
CA VAL A 127 6.45 11.88 -12.47
C VAL A 127 5.84 10.87 -11.52
N LEU A 128 5.63 9.66 -12.02
CA LEU A 128 5.15 8.52 -11.25
C LEU A 128 6.35 7.63 -10.91
N VAL A 129 6.66 7.49 -9.63
CA VAL A 129 7.76 6.65 -9.15
C VAL A 129 7.16 5.42 -8.48
N GLU A 130 7.30 4.23 -9.08
CA GLU A 130 6.92 2.97 -8.43
C GLU A 130 8.06 2.43 -7.56
N GLU A 131 7.69 1.66 -6.53
CA GLU A 131 8.62 1.04 -5.57
C GLU A 131 9.63 2.04 -4.96
N ALA A 132 9.16 3.26 -4.68
CA ALA A 132 10.00 4.38 -4.23
C ALA A 132 10.82 4.09 -2.96
N GLN A 133 10.44 3.08 -2.13
CA GLN A 133 11.26 2.61 -1.01
C GLN A 133 12.59 2.00 -1.47
N GLY A 134 12.70 1.58 -2.74
CA GLY A 134 13.94 1.07 -3.33
C GLY A 134 14.89 2.16 -3.83
N MET A 135 14.51 3.45 -3.76
CA MET A 135 15.39 4.55 -4.15
C MET A 135 16.49 4.76 -3.12
N PRO A 136 17.74 4.97 -3.58
CA PRO A 136 18.78 5.53 -2.72
C PRO A 136 18.35 6.88 -2.12
N LEU A 137 18.75 7.19 -0.89
CA LEU A 137 18.37 8.45 -0.24
C LEU A 137 18.83 9.68 -1.05
N ASP A 138 20.00 9.60 -1.65
CA ASP A 138 20.53 10.67 -2.51
C ASP A 138 19.67 10.88 -3.78
N SER A 139 19.08 9.81 -4.31
CA SER A 139 18.13 9.90 -5.43
C SER A 139 16.77 10.46 -5.01
N LEU A 140 16.31 10.17 -3.79
CA LEU A 140 15.15 10.83 -3.21
C LEU A 140 15.39 12.32 -2.99
N GLU A 141 16.62 12.73 -2.67
CA GLU A 141 16.99 14.14 -2.57
C GLU A 141 16.97 14.83 -3.96
N GLU A 142 17.36 14.15 -5.04
CA GLU A 142 17.17 14.67 -6.41
C GLU A 142 15.68 14.89 -6.75
N ILE A 143 14.81 13.97 -6.36
CA ILE A 143 13.36 14.14 -6.49
C ILE A 143 12.89 15.40 -5.76
N ARG A 144 13.43 15.68 -4.57
CA ARG A 144 13.15 16.91 -3.83
C ARG A 144 13.63 18.15 -4.61
N LEU A 145 14.84 18.10 -5.18
CA LEU A 145 15.38 19.22 -5.96
C LEU A 145 14.53 19.49 -7.21
N LEU A 146 14.09 18.45 -7.91
CA LEU A 146 13.16 18.57 -9.03
C LEU A 146 11.82 19.21 -8.64
N SER A 147 11.32 18.94 -7.44
CA SER A 147 10.10 19.59 -6.94
C SER A 147 10.22 21.07 -6.67
N ASN A 148 11.46 21.64 -6.73
CA ASN A 148 11.72 23.08 -6.65
C ASN A 148 11.57 23.79 -7.98
N LEU A 149 11.42 23.06 -9.09
CA LEU A 149 11.20 23.68 -10.39
C LEU A 149 9.81 24.30 -10.41
N GLU A 150 9.78 25.62 -10.33
CA GLU A 150 8.56 26.41 -10.21
C GLU A 150 8.69 27.75 -10.94
N THR A 151 7.57 28.35 -11.30
CA THR A 151 7.46 29.77 -11.62
C THR A 151 7.13 30.52 -10.33
N ASP A 152 6.94 31.83 -10.42
CA ASP A 152 6.53 32.66 -9.25
C ASP A 152 5.20 32.19 -8.62
N GLU A 153 4.33 31.52 -9.40
CA GLU A 153 2.97 31.18 -8.97
C GLU A 153 2.68 29.66 -9.00
N HIS A 154 3.44 28.85 -9.80
CA HIS A 154 3.07 27.47 -10.08
C HIS A 154 4.26 26.50 -10.04
N LYS A 155 4.01 25.32 -9.49
CA LYS A 155 4.91 24.16 -9.64
C LYS A 155 4.88 23.66 -11.08
N LEU A 156 6.06 23.48 -11.69
CA LEU A 156 6.19 23.00 -13.07
C LEU A 156 6.07 21.49 -13.19
N MET A 157 6.31 20.75 -12.10
CA MET A 157 6.29 19.30 -12.07
C MET A 157 5.58 18.77 -10.82
N GLN A 158 4.74 17.76 -11.01
CA GLN A 158 4.13 17.00 -9.94
C GLN A 158 4.83 15.66 -9.77
N ILE A 159 4.94 15.18 -8.55
CA ILE A 159 5.60 13.90 -8.26
C ILE A 159 4.70 13.06 -7.39
N VAL A 160 4.50 11.79 -7.80
CA VAL A 160 3.74 10.82 -7.02
C VAL A 160 4.64 9.62 -6.70
N LEU A 161 4.92 9.41 -5.42
CA LEU A 161 5.74 8.31 -4.92
C LEU A 161 4.85 7.16 -4.48
N PHE A 162 4.94 6.03 -5.16
CA PHE A 162 4.28 4.79 -4.77
C PHE A 162 5.30 3.90 -4.06
N GLY A 163 5.03 3.55 -2.79
CA GLY A 163 5.97 2.76 -2.00
C GLY A 163 5.30 1.80 -1.03
N GLN A 164 6.12 0.93 -0.47
CA GLN A 164 5.78 0.07 0.66
C GLN A 164 5.95 0.85 1.98
N PRO A 165 5.54 0.30 3.14
CA PRO A 165 5.70 0.99 4.42
C PRO A 165 7.13 1.41 4.73
N GLU A 166 8.13 0.72 4.18
CA GLU A 166 9.56 1.06 4.29
C GLU A 166 9.88 2.44 3.69
N LEU A 167 9.04 2.95 2.78
CA LEU A 167 9.18 4.33 2.29
C LEU A 167 9.02 5.35 3.43
N ASP A 168 8.10 5.11 4.37
CA ASP A 168 7.91 5.98 5.53
C ASP A 168 9.12 5.93 6.47
N GLU A 169 9.76 4.76 6.59
CA GLU A 169 11.00 4.60 7.35
C GLU A 169 12.14 5.39 6.69
N ASN A 170 12.33 5.23 5.37
CA ASN A 170 13.31 5.99 4.61
C ASN A 170 13.08 7.50 4.76
N LEU A 171 11.84 7.97 4.61
CA LEU A 171 11.48 9.40 4.74
C LEU A 171 11.64 9.94 6.18
N SER A 172 11.89 9.07 7.14
CA SER A 172 12.20 9.48 8.53
C SER A 172 13.69 9.72 8.77
N ASP A 173 14.56 9.39 7.77
CA ASP A 173 15.99 9.70 7.85
C ASP A 173 16.21 11.23 7.81
N HIS A 174 17.08 11.72 8.70
CA HIS A 174 17.37 13.14 8.86
C HIS A 174 17.97 13.78 7.58
N ARG A 175 18.66 12.99 6.75
CA ARG A 175 19.30 13.46 5.50
C ARG A 175 18.28 13.94 4.47
N ILE A 176 17.06 13.36 4.48
CA ILE A 176 15.98 13.71 3.54
C ILE A 176 14.77 14.32 4.24
N ARG A 177 14.95 14.91 5.42
CA ARG A 177 13.89 15.57 6.17
C ARG A 177 13.16 16.62 5.34
N GLN A 178 13.88 17.38 4.50
CA GLN A 178 13.30 18.40 3.64
C GLN A 178 12.36 17.82 2.58
N LEU A 179 12.61 16.60 2.08
CA LEU A 179 11.68 15.90 1.19
C LEU A 179 10.37 15.59 1.91
N LYS A 180 10.45 15.08 3.15
CA LYS A 180 9.27 14.80 3.96
C LYS A 180 8.39 16.02 4.16
N GLU A 181 8.96 17.20 4.37
CA GLU A 181 8.23 18.46 4.55
C GLU A 181 7.54 18.94 3.25
N ARG A 182 7.95 18.45 2.08
CA ARG A 182 7.33 18.74 0.78
C ARG A 182 6.23 17.79 0.36
N ILE A 183 6.03 16.72 1.13
CA ILE A 183 4.92 15.80 0.89
C ILE A 183 3.65 16.42 1.43
N THR A 184 2.79 16.89 0.53
CA THR A 184 1.52 17.54 0.87
C THR A 184 0.42 16.54 1.13
N HIS A 185 0.41 15.42 0.40
CA HIS A 185 -0.59 14.38 0.54
C HIS A 185 0.03 13.01 0.80
N SER A 186 -0.55 12.30 1.76
CA SER A 186 -0.15 10.93 2.12
C SER A 186 -1.38 10.03 2.10
N LEU A 187 -1.40 9.09 1.15
CA LEU A 187 -2.49 8.13 0.99
C LEU A 187 -2.02 6.74 1.39
N TYR A 188 -2.84 6.02 2.13
CA TYR A 188 -2.54 4.68 2.60
C TYR A 188 -3.56 3.68 2.05
N LEU A 189 -3.08 2.69 1.29
CA LEU A 189 -3.91 1.62 0.75
C LEU A 189 -4.01 0.47 1.75
N SER A 190 -5.11 0.42 2.46
CA SER A 190 -5.39 -0.67 3.39
C SER A 190 -5.72 -1.98 2.66
N PRO A 191 -5.41 -3.15 3.25
CA PRO A 191 -5.93 -4.43 2.79
C PRO A 191 -7.46 -4.45 2.75
N LEU A 192 -8.03 -5.23 1.81
CA LEU A 192 -9.48 -5.40 1.71
C LEU A 192 -10.04 -6.11 2.95
N LYS A 193 -11.11 -5.57 3.52
CA LYS A 193 -11.85 -6.23 4.59
C LYS A 193 -12.67 -7.40 4.03
N SER A 194 -13.06 -8.33 4.87
CA SER A 194 -13.78 -9.54 4.45
C SER A 194 -15.04 -9.29 3.60
N PRO A 195 -15.90 -8.30 3.90
CA PRO A 195 -17.03 -7.96 3.01
C PRO A 195 -16.58 -7.46 1.64
N ASP A 196 -15.52 -6.64 1.60
CA ASP A 196 -14.98 -6.09 0.35
C ASP A 196 -14.34 -7.16 -0.51
N VAL A 197 -13.75 -8.21 0.10
CA VAL A 197 -13.21 -9.37 -0.64
C VAL A 197 -14.31 -10.09 -1.41
N HIS A 198 -15.49 -10.31 -0.82
CA HIS A 198 -16.63 -10.92 -1.53
C HIS A 198 -17.08 -10.05 -2.70
N ALA A 199 -17.27 -8.76 -2.48
CA ALA A 199 -17.64 -7.80 -3.51
C ALA A 199 -16.59 -7.73 -4.65
N TYR A 200 -15.31 -7.73 -4.30
CA TYR A 200 -14.20 -7.74 -5.24
C TYR A 200 -14.18 -8.99 -6.13
N LEU A 201 -14.36 -10.18 -5.55
CA LEU A 201 -14.39 -11.45 -6.30
C LEU A 201 -15.53 -11.46 -7.32
N ASN A 202 -16.72 -11.05 -6.92
CA ASN A 202 -17.88 -10.96 -7.81
C ASN A 202 -17.68 -9.90 -8.89
N PHE A 203 -17.15 -8.73 -8.54
CA PHE A 203 -16.80 -7.69 -9.51
C PHE A 203 -15.84 -8.24 -10.58
N ARG A 204 -14.78 -8.96 -10.20
CA ARG A 204 -13.81 -9.53 -11.14
C ARG A 204 -14.41 -10.57 -12.07
N LEU A 205 -15.33 -11.40 -11.57
CA LEU A 205 -16.06 -12.37 -12.38
C LEU A 205 -16.98 -11.68 -13.37
N ARG A 206 -17.74 -10.67 -12.93
CA ARG A 206 -18.66 -9.90 -13.82
C ARG A 206 -17.88 -9.15 -14.89
N ALA A 207 -16.72 -8.59 -14.59
CA ALA A 207 -15.86 -7.88 -15.54
C ALA A 207 -15.32 -8.78 -16.67
N VAL A 208 -15.44 -10.10 -16.58
CA VAL A 208 -15.04 -11.06 -17.61
C VAL A 208 -16.22 -11.86 -18.17
N GLY A 209 -17.42 -11.32 -18.11
CA GLY A 209 -18.61 -11.87 -18.74
C GLY A 209 -19.39 -12.91 -17.93
N TYR A 210 -19.01 -13.19 -16.67
CA TYR A 210 -19.75 -14.13 -15.85
C TYR A 210 -21.14 -13.62 -15.48
N THR A 211 -22.20 -14.36 -15.81
CA THR A 211 -23.60 -13.98 -15.58
C THR A 211 -24.32 -14.92 -14.58
N GLY A 212 -23.66 -16.00 -14.14
CA GLY A 212 -24.22 -17.00 -13.23
C GLY A 212 -24.37 -16.51 -11.77
N PRO A 213 -24.82 -17.37 -10.86
CA PRO A 213 -24.86 -17.09 -9.43
C PRO A 213 -23.45 -16.97 -8.84
N ASP A 214 -23.34 -16.39 -7.64
CA ASP A 214 -22.05 -16.16 -7.00
C ASP A 214 -21.26 -17.46 -6.80
N LEU A 215 -20.11 -17.58 -7.50
CA LEU A 215 -19.21 -18.75 -7.38
C LEU A 215 -18.52 -18.81 -6.02
N PHE A 216 -18.24 -17.64 -5.45
CA PHE A 216 -17.60 -17.51 -4.13
C PHE A 216 -18.65 -17.14 -3.09
N SER A 217 -19.11 -18.09 -2.30
CA SER A 217 -20.00 -17.78 -1.17
C SER A 217 -19.34 -16.87 -0.14
N HIS A 218 -20.12 -16.20 0.70
CA HIS A 218 -19.58 -15.38 1.80
C HIS A 218 -18.63 -16.15 2.73
N GLN A 219 -18.87 -17.46 2.93
CA GLN A 219 -18.00 -18.30 3.74
C GLN A 219 -16.64 -18.52 3.05
N VAL A 220 -16.64 -18.74 1.74
CA VAL A 220 -15.43 -18.90 0.92
C VAL A 220 -14.65 -17.58 0.86
N ALA A 221 -15.32 -16.46 0.60
CA ALA A 221 -14.71 -15.14 0.60
C ALA A 221 -14.06 -14.78 1.95
N ARG A 222 -14.70 -15.17 3.06
CA ARG A 222 -14.14 -15.02 4.41
C ARG A 222 -12.87 -15.86 4.60
N ALA A 223 -12.84 -17.08 4.04
CA ALA A 223 -11.65 -17.92 4.07
C ALA A 223 -10.52 -17.30 3.22
N ILE A 224 -10.81 -16.81 2.00
CA ILE A 224 -9.86 -16.09 1.16
C ILE A 224 -9.31 -14.87 1.91
N SER A 225 -10.16 -14.03 2.48
CA SER A 225 -9.77 -12.84 3.26
C SER A 225 -8.78 -13.20 4.36
N LYS A 226 -9.02 -14.29 5.08
CA LYS A 226 -8.16 -14.76 6.17
C LYS A 226 -6.75 -15.17 5.69
N TYR A 227 -6.65 -15.94 4.60
CA TYR A 227 -5.36 -16.45 4.10
C TYR A 227 -4.61 -15.43 3.24
N SER A 228 -5.32 -14.55 2.55
CA SER A 228 -4.75 -13.48 1.74
C SER A 228 -4.36 -12.24 2.55
N GLU A 229 -4.82 -12.15 3.81
CA GLU A 229 -4.71 -10.95 4.65
C GLU A 229 -5.34 -9.71 3.97
N GLY A 230 -6.28 -9.90 3.04
CA GLY A 230 -6.91 -8.84 2.27
C GLY A 230 -6.06 -8.24 1.15
N LEU A 231 -4.88 -8.80 0.87
CA LEU A 231 -3.99 -8.32 -0.18
C LEU A 231 -4.46 -8.80 -1.55
N VAL A 232 -4.75 -7.87 -2.46
CA VAL A 232 -5.38 -8.12 -3.76
C VAL A 232 -4.63 -9.16 -4.59
N ARG A 233 -3.29 -9.10 -4.62
CA ARG A 233 -2.48 -10.09 -5.32
C ARG A 233 -2.68 -11.50 -4.78
N ARG A 234 -2.71 -11.66 -3.44
CA ARG A 234 -2.94 -12.95 -2.80
C ARG A 234 -4.38 -13.43 -3.00
N ILE A 235 -5.37 -12.52 -2.97
CA ILE A 235 -6.77 -12.83 -3.28
C ILE A 235 -6.87 -13.41 -4.69
N ASN A 236 -6.27 -12.75 -5.69
CA ASN A 236 -6.29 -13.21 -7.08
C ASN A 236 -5.66 -14.60 -7.23
N ILE A 237 -4.47 -14.83 -6.65
CA ILE A 237 -3.80 -16.13 -6.72
C ILE A 237 -4.67 -17.23 -6.11
N MET A 238 -5.28 -16.97 -4.95
CA MET A 238 -6.12 -17.96 -4.27
C MET A 238 -7.41 -18.25 -5.03
N ALA A 239 -8.04 -17.20 -5.56
CA ALA A 239 -9.28 -17.33 -6.31
C ALA A 239 -9.06 -18.11 -7.63
N ASP A 240 -7.99 -17.83 -8.37
CA ASP A 240 -7.64 -18.54 -9.59
C ASP A 240 -7.36 -20.02 -9.33
N LYS A 241 -6.54 -20.33 -8.31
CA LYS A 241 -6.27 -21.72 -7.90
C LYS A 241 -7.54 -22.45 -7.43
N ALA A 242 -8.44 -21.75 -6.75
CA ALA A 242 -9.69 -22.35 -6.30
C ALA A 242 -10.63 -22.67 -7.48
N LEU A 243 -10.68 -21.84 -8.52
CA LEU A 243 -11.38 -22.15 -9.78
C LEU A 243 -10.78 -23.38 -10.45
N LEU A 244 -9.45 -23.47 -10.54
CA LEU A 244 -8.77 -24.63 -11.09
C LEU A 244 -9.05 -25.90 -10.30
N ALA A 245 -9.03 -25.83 -8.96
CA ALA A 245 -9.31 -26.98 -8.10
C ALA A 245 -10.78 -27.45 -8.22
N ALA A 246 -11.72 -26.54 -8.32
CA ALA A 246 -13.13 -26.87 -8.53
C ALA A 246 -13.36 -27.51 -9.91
N TYR A 247 -12.75 -26.95 -10.96
CA TYR A 247 -12.75 -27.52 -12.31
C TYR A 247 -12.16 -28.94 -12.35
N ALA A 248 -11.00 -29.15 -11.73
CA ALA A 248 -10.34 -30.47 -11.70
C ALA A 248 -11.20 -31.55 -10.99
N ASN A 249 -12.14 -31.15 -10.14
CA ASN A 249 -13.08 -32.03 -9.45
C ASN A 249 -14.50 -32.00 -10.06
N ASP A 250 -14.65 -31.48 -11.28
CA ASP A 250 -15.92 -31.35 -12.00
C ASP A 250 -17.04 -30.68 -11.16
N ARG A 251 -16.70 -29.62 -10.41
CA ARG A 251 -17.62 -28.90 -9.52
C ARG A 251 -17.75 -27.45 -9.92
N HIS A 252 -18.97 -26.97 -10.07
CA HIS A 252 -19.24 -25.55 -10.28
C HIS A 252 -19.20 -24.71 -8.99
N ASN A 253 -19.18 -25.35 -7.83
CA ASN A 253 -19.16 -24.66 -6.53
C ASN A 253 -17.78 -24.70 -5.91
N ILE A 254 -17.26 -23.54 -5.51
CA ILE A 254 -16.01 -23.42 -4.78
C ILE A 254 -16.26 -23.64 -3.30
N THR A 255 -15.39 -24.40 -2.64
CA THR A 255 -15.50 -24.75 -1.23
C THR A 255 -14.34 -24.16 -0.42
N VAL A 256 -14.53 -24.09 0.91
CA VAL A 256 -13.46 -23.69 1.83
C VAL A 256 -12.26 -24.67 1.78
N SER A 257 -12.48 -25.94 1.40
CA SER A 257 -11.39 -26.90 1.21
C SER A 257 -10.47 -26.50 0.06
N ASP A 258 -11.06 -26.05 -1.07
CA ASP A 258 -10.28 -25.58 -2.24
C ASP A 258 -9.41 -24.38 -1.86
N ILE A 259 -9.94 -23.47 -1.02
CA ILE A 259 -9.17 -22.31 -0.53
C ILE A 259 -8.02 -22.75 0.38
N LYS A 260 -8.24 -23.73 1.26
CA LYS A 260 -7.18 -24.26 2.14
C LYS A 260 -6.07 -24.94 1.31
N GLN A 261 -6.45 -25.65 0.25
CA GLN A 261 -5.50 -26.25 -0.68
C GLN A 261 -4.70 -25.15 -1.42
N ALA A 262 -5.38 -24.19 -2.02
CA ALA A 262 -4.75 -23.05 -2.70
C ALA A 262 -3.77 -22.29 -1.79
N ALA A 263 -4.14 -22.07 -0.53
CA ALA A 263 -3.28 -21.42 0.45
C ALA A 263 -2.01 -22.23 0.77
N ARG A 264 -2.12 -23.55 0.91
CA ARG A 264 -0.96 -24.45 1.14
C ARG A 264 -0.01 -24.43 -0.04
N GLU A 265 -0.53 -24.56 -1.26
CA GLU A 265 0.26 -24.55 -2.50
C GLU A 265 0.93 -23.19 -2.77
N SER A 266 0.36 -22.12 -2.27
CA SER A 266 0.91 -20.76 -2.41
C SER A 266 1.81 -20.36 -1.23
N SER A 267 2.05 -21.27 -0.27
CA SER A 267 2.82 -21.00 0.96
C SER A 267 2.29 -19.81 1.79
N PHE A 268 1.01 -19.47 1.61
CA PHE A 268 0.37 -18.42 2.40
C PHE A 268 0.02 -18.99 3.79
N LYS A 269 0.91 -18.74 4.75
CA LYS A 269 0.69 -19.07 6.15
C LYS A 269 -0.12 -17.94 6.78
N VAL A 270 -1.21 -18.28 7.44
CA VAL A 270 -1.88 -17.32 8.34
C VAL A 270 -0.86 -16.97 9.41
N GLN A 271 -0.38 -15.72 9.42
CA GLN A 271 0.35 -15.22 10.58
C GLN A 271 -0.60 -15.30 11.77
N ARG A 272 -0.37 -16.29 12.62
CA ARG A 272 -1.05 -16.38 13.89
C ARG A 272 -0.53 -15.21 14.70
N ARG A 273 -1.26 -14.10 14.67
CA ARG A 273 -1.00 -12.95 15.53
C ARG A 273 -1.15 -13.45 16.96
N TRP A 274 -0.04 -13.90 17.52
CA TRP A 274 0.05 -14.25 18.93
C TRP A 274 -0.17 -12.95 19.68
N TRP A 275 -1.40 -12.71 20.02
CA TRP A 275 -1.69 -11.72 21.04
C TRP A 275 -1.05 -12.24 22.34
N PRO A 276 -0.29 -11.42 23.04
CA PRO A 276 0.50 -11.89 24.16
C PRO A 276 -0.38 -12.18 25.40
N TRP A 277 -1.19 -13.23 25.31
CA TRP A 277 -1.79 -13.81 26.51
C TRP A 277 -0.70 -14.25 27.50
N SER A 278 0.52 -14.51 27.01
CA SER A 278 1.70 -14.73 27.82
C SER A 278 2.11 -13.51 28.67
N LEU A 279 1.95 -12.28 28.17
CA LEU A 279 2.20 -11.07 28.96
C LEU A 279 1.12 -10.88 30.05
N ALA A 280 -0.14 -11.15 29.74
CA ALA A 280 -1.21 -11.08 30.74
C ALA A 280 -1.06 -12.17 31.82
N ALA A 281 -0.63 -13.38 31.44
CA ALA A 281 -0.33 -14.45 32.39
C ALA A 281 0.88 -14.11 33.28
N VAL A 282 1.93 -13.54 32.72
CA VAL A 282 3.12 -13.12 33.47
C VAL A 282 2.81 -11.97 34.44
N VAL A 283 2.03 -10.97 34.01
CA VAL A 283 1.57 -9.87 34.85
C VAL A 283 0.63 -10.40 35.96
N GLY A 284 -0.27 -11.32 35.63
CA GLY A 284 -1.15 -11.96 36.60
C GLY A 284 -0.37 -12.75 37.67
N CYS A 285 0.63 -13.54 37.28
CA CYS A 285 1.51 -14.26 38.23
C CYS A 285 2.37 -13.34 39.11
N LEU A 286 2.85 -12.22 38.55
CA LEU A 286 3.58 -11.20 39.31
C LEU A 286 2.69 -10.51 40.36
N CYS A 287 1.45 -10.16 39.99
CA CYS A 287 0.50 -9.56 40.93
C CYS A 287 0.10 -10.50 42.04
N VAL A 288 -0.11 -11.79 41.75
CA VAL A 288 -0.39 -12.82 42.78
C VAL A 288 0.85 -13.05 43.69
N GLY A 289 2.05 -13.06 43.12
CA GLY A 289 3.30 -13.17 43.88
C GLY A 289 3.51 -12.00 44.83
N ILE A 290 3.19 -10.78 44.43
CA ILE A 290 3.29 -9.57 45.28
C ILE A 290 2.22 -9.59 46.37
N LEU A 291 1.01 -10.07 46.10
CA LEU A 291 -0.06 -10.20 47.09
C LEU A 291 0.26 -11.26 48.13
N LEU A 292 0.92 -12.35 47.76
CA LEU A 292 1.33 -13.43 48.69
C LEU A 292 2.62 -13.10 49.47
N SER A 293 3.37 -12.07 49.06
CA SER A 293 4.62 -11.65 49.72
C SER A 293 4.44 -10.49 50.71
N GLN A 294 3.23 -10.01 50.96
CA GLN A 294 3.00 -9.03 52.02
C GLN A 294 3.08 -9.75 53.37
N PRO A 295 4.03 -9.41 54.27
CA PRO A 295 4.06 -9.97 55.60
C PRO A 295 2.84 -9.48 56.38
N ASP A 296 2.14 -10.42 57.02
CA ASP A 296 1.09 -10.13 57.98
C ASP A 296 1.54 -9.07 58.96
N LYS A 297 0.95 -7.89 58.91
CA LYS A 297 1.05 -6.94 60.00
C LYS A 297 0.29 -7.53 61.18
N VAL A 298 1.03 -8.25 62.01
CA VAL A 298 0.56 -8.62 63.34
C VAL A 298 0.29 -7.33 64.13
N ASP A 299 -0.96 -7.14 64.51
CA ASP A 299 -1.44 -6.10 65.42
C ASP A 299 -0.65 -6.17 66.74
N THR A 300 0.24 -5.22 66.98
CA THR A 300 0.90 -4.97 68.28
C THR A 300 0.36 -3.71 68.92
N ASP A 301 -0.98 -3.62 69.04
CA ASP A 301 -1.64 -2.52 69.78
C ASP A 301 -2.69 -3.03 70.77
N VAL A 302 -2.37 -4.06 71.60
CA VAL A 302 -3.18 -4.45 72.78
C VAL A 302 -2.26 -4.72 73.96
N MET A 303 -1.32 -3.86 74.28
CA MET A 303 -0.57 -3.99 75.54
C MET A 303 0.01 -2.68 76.05
N SER A 304 -0.81 -1.61 76.18
CA SER A 304 -0.40 -0.39 76.86
C SER A 304 -1.51 0.36 77.62
N LEU A 305 -2.55 -0.39 78.11
CA LEU A 305 -3.59 0.23 78.96
C LEU A 305 -3.83 -0.51 80.27
N SER A 306 -2.78 -1.00 80.92
CA SER A 306 -2.94 -1.56 82.26
C SER A 306 -1.72 -1.24 83.20
N LYS A 307 -1.32 0.04 83.23
CA LYS A 307 -0.35 0.47 84.25
C LYS A 307 -0.35 1.97 84.54
N VAL A 308 -1.53 2.54 84.88
CA VAL A 308 -1.64 3.79 85.60
C VAL A 308 -2.89 3.74 86.48
N GLU A 309 -2.85 2.93 87.47
CA GLU A 309 -3.68 3.05 88.69
C GLU A 309 -2.98 2.33 89.85
N SER A 310 -2.08 3.04 90.41
CA SER A 310 -1.66 2.94 91.84
C SER A 310 -0.49 3.86 92.02
N ILE A 311 -0.76 4.94 92.70
CA ILE A 311 -0.02 5.65 93.74
C ILE A 311 -0.51 7.10 93.75
N GLN A 312 -1.35 7.33 94.82
CA GLN A 312 -1.73 8.60 95.50
C GLN A 312 -2.39 9.68 94.64
#